data_360b27cb88accd1097ac752e6c63e7e0
#
_entry.id   360b27cb88accd1097ac752e6c63e7e0
#
_cell.length_a   1.000
_cell.length_b   1.000
_cell.length_c   1.000
_cell.angle_alpha   90.00
_cell.angle_beta   90.00
_cell.angle_gamma   90.00
#
_symmetry.space_group_name_H-M   'P 1'
#
loop_
_entity.id
_entity.type
_entity.pdbx_description
1 polymer ?
#
loop_
_entity_poly.entity_id
_entity_poly.type
_entity_poly.pdbx_seq_one_letter_code
_entity_poly.pdbx_strand_id
1 'polypeptide(L)'
;MLDLDALATRWDLPLPGTTGGRKVADGTLAVETPAHALARTSLDCCVKCTICETQCPVAAVTDLFPGPKFVGPQAERFRHGMSVDHSIDYCSSCGTCTRVCPQGVKIAELNNQARAVMRAQNKSIPVRDRLITQTTLMGQVMTPIAPVANAALDARPIRYVMEKVVGVHRDAPMPTARPQSLQGWLKHRRPRQDTLVPAGSRGPVVFFHGCAGGYFEVETSKRAIELLEHIGYEVLVPKQGCCGLASQSNGLYGQASHDVLRLCEQLRGAGKDLPIISSSGSCAGMLKHEAHEIMGVDADELRDVGTRTYEISEFLRDLEDAGELPHRFRRIDATVAYHAPCQLKGQNMGLPAIEMMELVPGFHVVESGRACCGIAGTYGLKKEKYDIAQKVGQPLFELVADVNPELAVCDTETCRWQIRKGTGMPIVHPIHVIHAAYGLSDIRSPEV
;
A
#
# COMPACT_ATOMS: atom_id res chain seq x y z
N MET A 1 -24.72 -12.93 -26.61
CA MET A 1 -24.76 -13.22 -25.16
C MET A 1 -24.07 -14.56 -24.98
N LEU A 2 -22.86 -14.59 -24.43
CA LEU A 2 -22.12 -15.83 -24.17
C LEU A 2 -22.89 -16.64 -23.12
N ASP A 3 -23.14 -17.90 -23.41
CA ASP A 3 -23.76 -18.83 -22.48
C ASP A 3 -22.75 -19.20 -21.38
N LEU A 4 -22.87 -18.54 -20.25
CA LEU A 4 -21.98 -18.73 -19.10
C LEU A 4 -22.12 -20.12 -18.49
N ASP A 5 -23.27 -20.78 -18.63
CA ASP A 5 -23.54 -22.13 -18.14
C ASP A 5 -22.79 -23.16 -18.97
N ALA A 6 -22.73 -22.96 -20.29
CA ALA A 6 -21.95 -23.82 -21.19
C ALA A 6 -20.42 -23.69 -20.97
N LEU A 7 -19.94 -22.53 -20.55
CA LEU A 7 -18.53 -22.31 -20.19
C LEU A 7 -18.20 -22.95 -18.84
N ALA A 8 -19.08 -22.85 -17.84
CA ALA A 8 -18.86 -23.41 -16.51
C ALA A 8 -18.76 -24.94 -16.53
N THR A 9 -19.62 -25.61 -17.31
CA THR A 9 -19.60 -27.09 -17.46
C THR A 9 -18.37 -27.59 -18.21
N ARG A 10 -17.80 -26.80 -19.14
CA ARG A 10 -16.60 -27.19 -19.90
C ARG A 10 -15.31 -27.17 -19.07
N TRP A 11 -15.29 -26.42 -17.96
CA TRP A 11 -14.09 -26.20 -17.15
C TRP A 11 -14.21 -26.68 -15.70
N ASP A 12 -15.25 -27.45 -15.35
CA ASP A 12 -15.58 -27.85 -13.97
C ASP A 12 -15.58 -26.64 -12.98
N LEU A 13 -15.95 -25.46 -13.47
CA LEU A 13 -16.09 -24.28 -12.64
C LEU A 13 -17.42 -24.33 -11.89
N PRO A 14 -17.44 -24.12 -10.56
CA PRO A 14 -18.71 -23.98 -9.86
C PRO A 14 -19.45 -22.75 -10.40
N LEU A 15 -20.72 -22.94 -10.72
CA LEU A 15 -21.60 -21.87 -11.19
C LEU A 15 -21.73 -20.78 -10.12
N PRO A 16 -21.83 -19.49 -10.50
CA PRO A 16 -22.10 -18.41 -9.56
C PRO A 16 -23.37 -18.73 -8.76
N GLY A 17 -23.25 -18.80 -7.42
CA GLY A 17 -24.37 -19.12 -6.53
C GLY A 17 -24.48 -20.58 -6.11
N THR A 18 -23.66 -21.49 -6.59
CA THR A 18 -23.60 -22.86 -6.05
C THR A 18 -22.67 -22.91 -4.82
N THR A 19 -23.19 -23.39 -3.70
CA THR A 19 -22.54 -23.47 -2.38
C THR A 19 -21.49 -24.59 -2.30
N GLY A 20 -20.73 -24.83 -3.35
CA GLY A 20 -19.62 -25.78 -3.40
C GLY A 20 -18.29 -25.16 -3.02
N GLY A 21 -18.24 -24.36 -1.95
CA GLY A 21 -16.98 -23.76 -1.49
C GLY A 21 -15.99 -24.78 -0.98
N ARG A 22 -14.76 -24.78 -1.47
CA ARG A 22 -13.65 -25.55 -0.88
C ARG A 22 -13.23 -24.91 0.44
N LYS A 23 -13.09 -25.73 1.49
CA LYS A 23 -12.50 -25.28 2.75
C LYS A 23 -11.04 -24.91 2.52
N VAL A 24 -10.66 -23.66 2.81
CA VAL A 24 -9.27 -23.24 2.92
C VAL A 24 -8.72 -23.69 4.27
N ALA A 25 -7.41 -23.82 4.42
CA ALA A 25 -6.77 -24.38 5.61
C ALA A 25 -7.06 -23.65 6.93
N ASP A 26 -7.60 -22.44 6.88
CA ASP A 26 -8.07 -21.65 8.03
C ASP A 26 -9.57 -21.84 8.35
N GLY A 27 -10.26 -22.74 7.64
CA GLY A 27 -11.68 -23.02 7.83
C GLY A 27 -12.63 -22.09 7.06
N THR A 28 -12.12 -21.07 6.35
CA THR A 28 -12.93 -20.24 5.48
C THR A 28 -13.23 -20.97 4.17
N LEU A 29 -14.47 -20.86 3.67
CA LEU A 29 -14.84 -21.34 2.36
C LEU A 29 -14.29 -20.34 1.32
N ALA A 30 -13.36 -20.77 0.46
CA ALA A 30 -13.02 -20.00 -0.74
C ALA A 30 -14.21 -20.09 -1.71
N VAL A 31 -15.17 -19.19 -1.54
CA VAL A 31 -16.22 -18.99 -2.55
C VAL A 31 -15.55 -18.28 -3.72
N GLU A 32 -15.65 -18.83 -4.92
CA GLU A 32 -15.22 -18.13 -6.12
C GLU A 32 -16.11 -16.90 -6.30
N THR A 33 -15.57 -15.72 -6.05
CA THR A 33 -16.32 -14.47 -6.17
C THR A 33 -16.38 -14.02 -7.63
N PRO A 34 -17.32 -13.13 -8.01
CA PRO A 34 -17.37 -12.57 -9.36
C PRO A 34 -16.04 -11.96 -9.82
N ALA A 35 -15.29 -11.35 -8.90
CA ALA A 35 -13.96 -10.80 -9.21
C ALA A 35 -12.93 -11.89 -9.56
N HIS A 36 -12.97 -13.05 -8.88
CA HIS A 36 -12.12 -14.19 -9.20
C HIS A 36 -12.49 -14.80 -10.55
N ALA A 37 -13.79 -14.96 -10.83
CA ALA A 37 -14.28 -15.43 -12.12
C ALA A 37 -13.84 -14.50 -13.25
N LEU A 38 -13.97 -13.18 -13.06
CA LEU A 38 -13.52 -12.19 -14.04
C LEU A 38 -12.01 -12.27 -14.30
N ALA A 39 -11.19 -12.43 -13.25
CA ALA A 39 -9.75 -12.58 -13.40
C ALA A 39 -9.41 -13.84 -14.23
N ARG A 40 -10.09 -14.97 -14.00
CA ARG A 40 -9.91 -16.20 -14.77
C ARG A 40 -10.34 -16.08 -16.22
N THR A 41 -11.51 -15.54 -16.50
CA THR A 41 -11.99 -15.36 -17.88
C THR A 41 -11.11 -14.43 -18.70
N SER A 42 -10.43 -13.46 -18.05
CA SER A 42 -9.46 -12.60 -18.71
C SER A 42 -8.28 -13.36 -19.36
N LEU A 43 -8.00 -14.61 -18.93
CA LEU A 43 -6.95 -15.44 -19.50
C LEU A 43 -7.12 -15.71 -20.99
N ASP A 44 -8.35 -15.76 -21.47
CA ASP A 44 -8.64 -16.02 -22.89
C ASP A 44 -8.19 -14.88 -23.78
N CYS A 45 -8.04 -13.68 -23.23
CA CYS A 45 -7.50 -12.52 -23.92
C CYS A 45 -5.96 -12.55 -24.07
N CYS A 46 -5.26 -13.50 -23.43
CA CYS A 46 -3.80 -13.55 -23.45
C CYS A 46 -3.24 -14.03 -24.80
N VAL A 47 -2.69 -13.10 -25.58
CA VAL A 47 -2.05 -13.35 -26.87
C VAL A 47 -0.57 -13.74 -26.77
N LYS A 48 -0.04 -13.95 -25.55
CA LYS A 48 1.35 -14.38 -25.27
C LYS A 48 2.44 -13.42 -25.78
N CYS A 49 2.15 -12.12 -25.87
CA CYS A 49 3.05 -11.07 -26.39
C CYS A 49 4.31 -10.82 -25.55
N THR A 50 4.40 -11.34 -24.31
CA THR A 50 5.51 -11.20 -23.35
C THR A 50 5.75 -9.82 -22.74
N ILE A 51 5.00 -8.78 -23.08
CA ILE A 51 5.16 -7.42 -22.53
C ILE A 51 5.20 -7.44 -20.98
N CYS A 52 4.31 -8.21 -20.33
CA CYS A 52 4.26 -8.32 -18.87
C CYS A 52 5.54 -8.91 -18.27
N GLU A 53 6.29 -9.75 -18.99
CA GLU A 53 7.56 -10.31 -18.53
C GLU A 53 8.70 -9.30 -18.66
N THR A 54 8.80 -8.63 -19.84
CA THR A 54 9.84 -7.61 -20.06
C THR A 54 9.71 -6.40 -19.17
N GLN A 55 8.50 -6.11 -18.67
CA GLN A 55 8.23 -5.02 -17.74
C GLN A 55 8.22 -5.46 -16.27
N CYS A 56 8.46 -6.74 -15.98
CA CYS A 56 8.45 -7.23 -14.61
C CYS A 56 9.75 -6.86 -13.89
N PRO A 57 9.71 -6.04 -12.82
CA PRO A 57 10.92 -5.62 -12.13
C PRO A 57 11.63 -6.77 -11.39
N VAL A 58 10.90 -7.81 -11.03
CA VAL A 58 11.49 -8.99 -10.35
C VAL A 58 12.14 -9.94 -11.35
N ALA A 59 11.44 -10.30 -12.43
CA ALA A 59 11.99 -11.19 -13.45
C ALA A 59 13.23 -10.61 -14.14
N ALA A 60 13.37 -9.28 -14.17
CA ALA A 60 14.54 -8.60 -14.70
C ALA A 60 15.83 -8.80 -13.87
N VAL A 61 15.72 -9.23 -12.60
CA VAL A 61 16.87 -9.25 -11.67
C VAL A 61 17.14 -10.60 -11.02
N THR A 62 16.31 -11.62 -11.27
CA THR A 62 16.47 -12.96 -10.70
C THR A 62 15.82 -14.06 -11.54
N ASP A 63 16.47 -15.20 -11.63
CA ASP A 63 15.96 -16.42 -12.27
C ASP A 63 15.02 -17.24 -11.35
N LEU A 64 14.88 -16.85 -10.08
CA LEU A 64 13.97 -17.49 -9.12
C LEU A 64 12.49 -17.23 -9.41
N PHE A 65 12.21 -16.26 -10.28
CA PHE A 65 10.88 -15.92 -10.75
C PHE A 65 10.85 -15.88 -12.28
N PRO A 66 10.29 -16.91 -12.94
CA PRO A 66 10.34 -17.04 -14.40
C PRO A 66 9.44 -16.05 -15.15
N GLY A 67 8.76 -15.17 -14.41
CA GLY A 67 7.94 -14.10 -14.97
C GLY A 67 6.43 -14.26 -14.75
N PRO A 68 5.71 -13.13 -14.78
CA PRO A 68 4.29 -13.11 -14.43
C PRO A 68 3.40 -13.91 -15.38
N LYS A 69 3.71 -13.95 -16.68
CA LYS A 69 2.95 -14.73 -17.66
C LYS A 69 3.11 -16.24 -17.41
N PHE A 70 4.31 -16.69 -17.07
CA PHE A 70 4.60 -18.11 -16.85
C PHE A 70 3.87 -18.61 -15.61
N VAL A 71 4.01 -17.96 -14.48
CA VAL A 71 3.38 -18.37 -13.22
C VAL A 71 1.91 -18.01 -13.12
N GLY A 72 1.43 -17.07 -13.89
CA GLY A 72 0.04 -16.63 -14.00
C GLY A 72 -0.70 -17.29 -15.17
N PRO A 73 -0.95 -16.57 -16.29
CA PRO A 73 -1.82 -17.03 -17.36
C PRO A 73 -1.47 -18.42 -17.94
N GLN A 74 -0.19 -18.76 -18.06
CA GLN A 74 0.20 -20.06 -18.59
C GLN A 74 -0.04 -21.20 -17.58
N ALA A 75 0.34 -21.00 -16.31
CA ALA A 75 0.14 -22.00 -15.28
C ALA A 75 -1.34 -22.16 -14.89
N GLU A 76 -2.10 -21.07 -14.83
CA GLU A 76 -3.50 -21.06 -14.42
C GLU A 76 -4.38 -21.95 -15.27
N ARG A 77 -4.08 -22.07 -16.58
CA ARG A 77 -4.81 -22.95 -17.49
C ARG A 77 -4.74 -24.43 -17.10
N PHE A 78 -3.76 -24.84 -16.30
CA PHE A 78 -3.51 -26.23 -15.95
C PHE A 78 -3.66 -26.53 -14.46
N ARG A 79 -3.72 -25.53 -13.59
CA ARG A 79 -3.65 -25.75 -12.15
C ARG A 79 -5.01 -25.91 -11.42
N HIS A 80 -6.12 -25.72 -12.09
CA HIS A 80 -7.46 -25.90 -11.52
C HIS A 80 -7.60 -25.32 -10.09
N GLY A 81 -7.12 -24.11 -9.87
CA GLY A 81 -7.14 -23.44 -8.58
C GLY A 81 -6.05 -23.88 -7.60
N MET A 82 -5.11 -24.76 -7.99
CA MET A 82 -3.93 -25.10 -7.18
C MET A 82 -2.67 -24.45 -7.77
N SER A 83 -1.85 -23.85 -6.91
CA SER A 83 -0.54 -23.40 -7.34
C SER A 83 0.41 -24.61 -7.44
N VAL A 84 0.96 -24.84 -8.63
CA VAL A 84 1.93 -25.91 -8.88
C VAL A 84 3.37 -25.40 -8.95
N ASP A 85 3.53 -24.07 -8.96
CA ASP A 85 4.82 -23.42 -9.09
C ASP A 85 5.12 -22.53 -7.88
N HIS A 86 6.04 -22.99 -7.03
CA HIS A 86 6.46 -22.25 -5.84
C HIS A 86 7.20 -20.95 -6.13
N SER A 87 7.67 -20.72 -7.38
CA SER A 87 8.30 -19.48 -7.77
C SER A 87 7.35 -18.27 -7.67
N ILE A 88 6.02 -18.50 -7.63
CA ILE A 88 5.02 -17.48 -7.35
C ILE A 88 5.29 -16.71 -6.04
N ASP A 89 5.96 -17.33 -5.09
CA ASP A 89 6.34 -16.67 -3.82
C ASP A 89 7.33 -15.52 -4.03
N TYR A 90 8.10 -15.55 -5.12
CA TYR A 90 9.01 -14.45 -5.47
C TYR A 90 8.35 -13.30 -6.24
N CYS A 91 7.10 -13.40 -6.64
CA CYS A 91 6.35 -12.26 -7.17
C CYS A 91 6.20 -11.17 -6.10
N SER A 92 6.47 -9.91 -6.45
CA SER A 92 6.36 -8.77 -5.52
C SER A 92 4.94 -8.19 -5.39
N SER A 93 3.97 -8.70 -6.15
CA SER A 93 2.57 -8.20 -6.16
C SER A 93 2.42 -6.73 -6.57
N CYS A 94 3.34 -6.19 -7.36
CA CYS A 94 3.38 -4.76 -7.72
C CYS A 94 2.32 -4.32 -8.75
N GLY A 95 1.56 -5.24 -9.33
CA GLY A 95 0.51 -4.95 -10.30
C GLY A 95 0.98 -4.53 -11.70
N THR A 96 2.28 -4.35 -11.94
CA THR A 96 2.80 -3.87 -13.22
C THR A 96 2.34 -4.72 -14.40
N CYS A 97 2.35 -6.05 -14.26
CA CYS A 97 1.96 -6.97 -15.34
C CYS A 97 0.50 -6.81 -15.80
N THR A 98 -0.43 -6.52 -14.90
CA THR A 98 -1.83 -6.20 -15.25
C THR A 98 -1.91 -4.83 -15.94
N ARG A 99 -1.24 -3.81 -15.41
CA ARG A 99 -1.29 -2.45 -15.97
C ARG A 99 -0.71 -2.33 -17.37
N VAL A 100 0.36 -3.07 -17.67
CA VAL A 100 1.02 -3.02 -18.98
C VAL A 100 0.42 -4.00 -20.00
N CYS A 101 -0.58 -4.80 -19.61
CA CYS A 101 -1.20 -5.77 -20.49
C CYS A 101 -2.15 -5.07 -21.49
N PRO A 102 -1.82 -5.04 -22.80
CA PRO A 102 -2.68 -4.37 -23.80
C PRO A 102 -4.01 -5.08 -24.01
N GLN A 103 -4.13 -6.33 -23.52
CA GLN A 103 -5.33 -7.15 -23.64
C GLN A 103 -6.16 -7.18 -22.33
N GLY A 104 -5.78 -6.39 -21.32
CA GLY A 104 -6.52 -6.31 -20.07
C GLY A 104 -6.51 -7.58 -19.22
N VAL A 105 -5.55 -8.50 -19.41
CA VAL A 105 -5.46 -9.73 -18.60
C VAL A 105 -5.10 -9.38 -17.16
N LYS A 106 -5.87 -9.88 -16.21
CA LYS A 106 -5.73 -9.66 -14.77
C LYS A 106 -4.62 -10.55 -14.16
N ILE A 107 -3.37 -10.32 -14.63
CA ILE A 107 -2.22 -11.21 -14.33
C ILE A 107 -1.80 -11.11 -12.85
N ALA A 108 -1.76 -9.90 -12.30
CA ALA A 108 -1.35 -9.68 -10.91
C ALA A 108 -2.36 -10.30 -9.94
N GLU A 109 -3.64 -10.16 -10.22
CA GLU A 109 -4.76 -10.71 -9.47
C GLU A 109 -4.67 -12.25 -9.43
N LEU A 110 -4.50 -12.89 -10.60
CA LEU A 110 -4.30 -14.34 -10.71
C LEU A 110 -3.08 -14.82 -9.91
N ASN A 111 -1.97 -14.11 -9.99
CA ASN A 111 -0.75 -14.45 -9.26
C ASN A 111 -0.93 -14.33 -7.74
N ASN A 112 -1.62 -13.31 -7.28
CA ASN A 112 -1.92 -13.13 -5.85
C ASN A 112 -2.88 -14.21 -5.33
N GLN A 113 -3.93 -14.53 -6.09
CA GLN A 113 -4.86 -15.61 -5.77
C GLN A 113 -4.15 -16.97 -5.73
N ALA A 114 -3.29 -17.25 -6.69
CA ALA A 114 -2.47 -18.48 -6.69
C ALA A 114 -1.56 -18.58 -5.47
N ARG A 115 -0.94 -17.46 -5.04
CA ARG A 115 -0.17 -17.41 -3.79
C ARG A 115 -1.04 -17.71 -2.58
N ALA A 116 -2.24 -17.15 -2.49
CA ALA A 116 -3.15 -17.41 -1.39
C ALA A 116 -3.53 -18.89 -1.32
N VAL A 117 -3.84 -19.51 -2.46
CA VAL A 117 -4.10 -20.96 -2.56
C VAL A 117 -2.89 -21.78 -2.11
N MET A 118 -1.68 -21.44 -2.58
CA MET A 118 -0.44 -22.08 -2.15
C MET A 118 -0.25 -21.98 -0.63
N ARG A 119 -0.50 -20.83 -0.04
CA ARG A 119 -0.41 -20.63 1.43
C ARG A 119 -1.47 -21.41 2.20
N ALA A 120 -2.70 -21.46 1.69
CA ALA A 120 -3.77 -22.24 2.31
C ALA A 120 -3.52 -23.76 2.30
N GLN A 121 -2.83 -24.26 1.28
CA GLN A 121 -2.47 -25.69 1.18
C GLN A 121 -1.28 -26.06 2.06
N ASN A 122 -0.34 -25.15 2.29
CA ASN A 122 0.79 -25.34 3.19
C ASN A 122 0.36 -25.14 4.64
N LYS A 123 0.23 -26.24 5.39
CA LYS A 123 -0.21 -26.23 6.81
C LYS A 123 0.72 -25.43 7.76
N SER A 124 1.91 -25.04 7.33
CA SER A 124 2.85 -24.26 8.14
C SER A 124 3.10 -22.90 7.49
N ILE A 125 2.42 -21.85 7.98
CA ILE A 125 2.79 -20.47 7.68
C ILE A 125 4.05 -20.15 8.51
N PRO A 126 5.13 -19.67 7.89
CA PRO A 126 6.32 -19.26 8.64
C PRO A 126 5.98 -18.27 9.75
N VAL A 127 6.50 -18.50 10.95
CA VAL A 127 6.29 -17.63 12.12
C VAL A 127 6.61 -16.17 11.78
N ARG A 128 7.67 -15.96 11.00
CA ARG A 128 8.04 -14.64 10.47
C ARG A 128 6.88 -13.96 9.77
N ASP A 129 6.22 -14.64 8.82
CA ASP A 129 5.18 -14.06 7.99
C ASP A 129 3.95 -13.67 8.84
N ARG A 130 3.68 -14.40 9.91
CA ARG A 130 2.66 -14.00 10.90
C ARG A 130 3.08 -12.79 11.71
N LEU A 131 4.35 -12.69 12.11
CA LEU A 131 4.85 -11.57 12.92
C LEU A 131 4.88 -10.27 12.13
N ILE A 132 5.48 -10.27 10.92
CA ILE A 132 5.63 -9.05 10.11
C ILE A 132 4.31 -8.51 9.56
N THR A 133 3.23 -9.28 9.60
CA THR A 133 1.88 -8.82 9.23
C THR A 133 1.11 -8.22 10.39
N GLN A 134 1.53 -8.43 11.64
CA GLN A 134 0.88 -7.87 12.84
C GLN A 134 1.36 -6.44 13.15
N THR A 135 1.33 -5.57 12.15
CA THR A 135 1.92 -4.22 12.20
C THR A 135 1.30 -3.32 13.28
N THR A 136 -0.01 -3.42 13.50
CA THR A 136 -0.71 -2.68 14.58
C THR A 136 -0.25 -3.14 15.97
N LEU A 137 -0.16 -4.45 16.19
CA LEU A 137 0.31 -5.01 17.47
C LEU A 137 1.77 -4.62 17.72
N MET A 138 2.62 -4.71 16.69
CA MET A 138 4.02 -4.26 16.78
C MET A 138 4.11 -2.78 17.19
N GLY A 139 3.33 -1.92 16.56
CA GLY A 139 3.27 -0.50 16.93
C GLY A 139 2.82 -0.28 18.37
N GLN A 140 1.78 -0.96 18.83
CA GLN A 140 1.29 -0.88 20.21
C GLN A 140 2.33 -1.30 21.23
N VAL A 141 3.08 -2.37 20.97
CA VAL A 141 4.12 -2.90 21.88
C VAL A 141 5.37 -2.01 21.86
N MET A 142 5.78 -1.55 20.67
CA MET A 142 7.02 -0.78 20.54
C MET A 142 6.89 0.67 21.00
N THR A 143 5.73 1.31 20.84
CA THR A 143 5.53 2.74 21.18
C THR A 143 5.90 3.06 22.63
N PRO A 144 5.44 2.32 23.67
CA PRO A 144 5.78 2.64 25.06
C PRO A 144 7.28 2.52 25.39
N ILE A 145 8.01 1.72 24.62
CA ILE A 145 9.44 1.45 24.82
C ILE A 145 10.26 1.91 23.60
N ALA A 146 9.77 2.88 22.85
CA ALA A 146 10.33 3.26 21.54
C ALA A 146 11.86 3.51 21.56
N PRO A 147 12.46 4.24 22.51
CA PRO A 147 13.90 4.44 22.52
C PRO A 147 14.68 3.12 22.62
N VAL A 148 14.23 2.20 23.48
CA VAL A 148 14.86 0.89 23.67
C VAL A 148 14.63 -0.01 22.48
N ALA A 149 13.39 -0.03 21.95
CA ALA A 149 13.04 -0.83 20.78
C ALA A 149 13.85 -0.40 19.55
N ASN A 150 13.96 0.92 19.30
CA ASN A 150 14.74 1.45 18.18
C ASN A 150 16.24 1.12 18.34
N ALA A 151 16.82 1.36 19.53
CA ALA A 151 18.22 1.02 19.80
C ALA A 151 18.49 -0.48 19.60
N ALA A 152 17.55 -1.35 19.99
CA ALA A 152 17.66 -2.79 19.76
C ALA A 152 17.60 -3.14 18.26
N LEU A 153 16.70 -2.49 17.49
CA LEU A 153 16.60 -2.69 16.05
C LEU A 153 17.77 -2.13 15.25
N ASP A 154 18.53 -1.17 15.80
CA ASP A 154 19.76 -0.64 15.19
C ASP A 154 21.00 -1.46 15.56
N ALA A 155 20.93 -2.24 16.63
CA ALA A 155 22.06 -3.02 17.12
C ALA A 155 22.39 -4.22 16.20
N ARG A 156 23.57 -4.21 15.56
CA ARG A 156 24.02 -5.25 14.64
C ARG A 156 23.92 -6.70 15.20
N PRO A 157 24.30 -6.99 16.47
CA PRO A 157 24.14 -8.33 17.02
C PRO A 157 22.69 -8.79 17.08
N ILE A 158 21.78 -7.91 17.47
CA ILE A 158 20.33 -8.22 17.54
C ILE A 158 19.79 -8.46 16.13
N ARG A 159 20.17 -7.64 15.16
CA ARG A 159 19.79 -7.82 13.75
C ARG A 159 20.29 -9.16 13.19
N TYR A 160 21.51 -9.57 13.54
CA TYR A 160 22.04 -10.87 13.15
C TYR A 160 21.23 -12.03 13.72
N VAL A 161 20.92 -11.99 15.02
CA VAL A 161 20.07 -13.02 15.67
C VAL A 161 18.67 -13.04 15.04
N MET A 162 18.07 -11.87 14.82
CA MET A 162 16.76 -11.74 14.18
C MET A 162 16.73 -12.38 12.78
N GLU A 163 17.80 -12.21 12.00
CA GLU A 163 17.92 -12.85 10.68
C GLU A 163 18.01 -14.38 10.80
N LYS A 164 18.77 -14.90 11.75
CA LYS A 164 18.94 -16.36 11.94
C LYS A 164 17.69 -17.02 12.52
N VAL A 165 17.02 -16.40 13.47
CA VAL A 165 15.91 -16.98 14.21
C VAL A 165 14.57 -16.65 13.54
N VAL A 166 14.35 -15.40 13.19
CA VAL A 166 13.08 -14.91 12.63
C VAL A 166 13.09 -14.97 11.09
N GLY A 167 14.25 -14.78 10.45
CA GLY A 167 14.37 -14.75 9.00
C GLY A 167 14.08 -13.38 8.37
N VAL A 168 14.15 -12.31 9.14
CA VAL A 168 14.17 -10.92 8.66
C VAL A 168 15.62 -10.53 8.41
N HIS A 169 15.93 -10.06 7.19
CA HIS A 169 17.31 -9.72 6.83
C HIS A 169 17.89 -8.64 7.73
N ARG A 170 19.17 -8.80 8.12
CA ARG A 170 19.85 -7.88 9.05
C ARG A 170 19.93 -6.43 8.58
N ASP A 171 19.98 -6.21 7.27
CA ASP A 171 20.05 -4.89 6.67
C ASP A 171 18.70 -4.39 6.12
N ALA A 172 17.62 -5.15 6.29
CA ALA A 172 16.29 -4.73 5.86
C ALA A 172 15.88 -3.41 6.55
N PRO A 173 15.21 -2.50 5.85
CA PRO A 173 14.69 -1.29 6.47
C PRO A 173 13.62 -1.64 7.49
N MET A 174 13.79 -1.15 8.71
CA MET A 174 12.80 -1.33 9.78
C MET A 174 12.11 0.00 10.09
N PRO A 175 10.82 -0.04 10.44
CA PRO A 175 10.14 1.15 10.89
C PRO A 175 10.71 1.63 12.23
N THR A 176 10.82 2.95 12.40
CA THR A 176 11.19 3.57 13.66
C THR A 176 9.95 3.80 14.51
N ALA A 177 9.87 3.20 15.68
CA ALA A 177 8.76 3.41 16.61
C ALA A 177 8.80 4.83 17.18
N ARG A 178 7.63 5.46 17.30
CA ARG A 178 7.49 6.77 17.95
C ARG A 178 7.11 6.61 19.42
N PRO A 179 7.61 7.48 20.31
CA PRO A 179 7.31 7.39 21.74
C PRO A 179 5.86 7.76 22.05
N GLN A 180 5.17 8.38 21.11
CA GLN A 180 3.76 8.74 21.21
C GLN A 180 3.03 8.30 19.93
N SER A 181 1.95 7.53 20.09
CA SER A 181 1.06 7.19 18.98
C SER A 181 0.21 8.40 18.56
N LEU A 182 -0.35 8.34 17.34
CA LEU A 182 -1.29 9.36 16.88
C LEU A 182 -2.48 9.52 17.83
N GLN A 183 -3.06 8.41 18.30
CA GLN A 183 -4.16 8.45 19.28
C GLN A 183 -3.75 9.07 20.62
N GLY A 184 -2.50 8.87 21.05
CA GLY A 184 -1.94 9.53 22.22
C GLY A 184 -1.80 11.04 22.01
N TRP A 185 -1.35 11.47 20.84
CA TRP A 185 -1.27 12.89 20.50
C TRP A 185 -2.65 13.55 20.43
N LEU A 186 -3.64 12.90 19.78
CA LEU A 186 -5.00 13.41 19.66
C LEU A 186 -5.68 13.68 21.01
N LYS A 187 -5.39 12.89 22.04
CA LYS A 187 -5.95 13.10 23.39
C LYS A 187 -5.49 14.38 24.07
N HIS A 188 -4.31 14.89 23.72
CA HIS A 188 -3.67 16.00 24.41
C HIS A 188 -3.57 17.26 23.56
N ARG A 189 -3.88 17.18 22.26
CA ARG A 189 -3.86 18.34 21.38
C ARG A 189 -5.16 19.15 21.47
N ARG A 190 -5.07 20.41 21.05
CA ARG A 190 -6.23 21.23 20.72
C ARG A 190 -6.34 21.32 19.20
N PRO A 191 -7.57 21.31 18.63
CA PRO A 191 -7.76 21.62 17.21
C PRO A 191 -7.16 22.97 16.85
N ARG A 192 -6.72 23.10 15.61
CA ARG A 192 -6.10 24.32 15.12
C ARG A 192 -7.13 25.45 15.05
N GLN A 193 -6.75 26.66 15.49
CA GLN A 193 -7.61 27.83 15.45
C GLN A 193 -7.21 28.85 14.39
N ASP A 194 -5.93 28.87 13.97
CA ASP A 194 -5.40 29.68 12.88
C ASP A 194 -5.66 29.02 11.53
N THR A 195 -6.91 29.07 11.08
CA THR A 195 -7.37 28.42 9.85
C THR A 195 -7.56 29.45 8.74
N LEU A 196 -7.34 29.06 7.46
CA LEU A 196 -7.55 29.92 6.31
C LEU A 196 -9.03 30.20 6.05
N VAL A 197 -9.88 29.26 6.40
CA VAL A 197 -11.34 29.37 6.37
C VAL A 197 -11.88 29.00 7.76
N PRO A 198 -13.08 29.44 8.14
CA PRO A 198 -13.61 29.15 9.47
C PRO A 198 -13.56 27.65 9.77
N ALA A 199 -13.08 27.30 10.97
CA ALA A 199 -12.93 25.90 11.38
C ALA A 199 -14.25 25.14 11.26
N GLY A 200 -14.23 23.96 10.64
CA GLY A 200 -15.39 23.10 10.44
C GLY A 200 -16.41 23.60 9.40
N SER A 201 -16.16 24.75 8.72
CA SER A 201 -17.12 25.32 7.76
C SER A 201 -17.34 24.48 6.51
N ARG A 202 -16.38 23.57 6.21
CA ARG A 202 -16.48 22.61 5.10
C ARG A 202 -17.10 21.26 5.52
N GLY A 203 -17.51 21.14 6.77
CA GLY A 203 -18.06 19.92 7.33
C GLY A 203 -17.00 18.90 7.79
N PRO A 204 -17.45 17.72 8.27
CA PRO A 204 -16.59 16.69 8.77
C PRO A 204 -16.00 15.78 7.69
N VAL A 205 -14.78 15.31 7.91
CA VAL A 205 -14.12 14.22 7.16
C VAL A 205 -13.57 13.18 8.13
N VAL A 206 -13.51 11.93 7.73
CA VAL A 206 -12.92 10.84 8.51
C VAL A 206 -11.47 10.68 8.08
N PHE A 207 -10.53 10.71 9.04
CA PHE A 207 -9.13 10.48 8.74
C PHE A 207 -8.72 9.04 9.05
N PHE A 208 -8.24 8.35 8.03
CA PHE A 208 -7.71 7.00 8.09
C PHE A 208 -6.18 6.99 8.06
N HIS A 209 -5.56 6.77 9.23
CA HIS A 209 -4.10 6.82 9.38
C HIS A 209 -3.38 5.49 9.11
N GLY A 210 -4.11 4.36 9.07
CA GLY A 210 -3.49 3.05 8.98
C GLY A 210 -2.60 2.70 10.18
N CYS A 211 -1.90 1.56 10.11
CA CYS A 211 -0.96 1.15 11.17
C CYS A 211 0.31 2.01 11.16
N ALA A 212 0.85 2.35 10.00
CA ALA A 212 2.07 3.14 9.91
C ALA A 212 1.87 4.56 10.44
N GLY A 213 0.86 5.28 9.97
CA GLY A 213 0.54 6.63 10.44
C GLY A 213 0.13 6.70 11.91
N GLY A 214 -0.34 5.57 12.46
CA GLY A 214 -0.69 5.47 13.89
C GLY A 214 0.50 5.37 14.84
N TYR A 215 1.63 4.75 14.41
CA TYR A 215 2.71 4.35 15.32
C TYR A 215 4.12 4.67 14.83
N PHE A 216 4.37 4.73 13.51
CA PHE A 216 5.71 4.86 12.93
C PHE A 216 5.89 6.17 12.17
N GLU A 217 4.92 6.54 11.34
CA GLU A 217 4.88 7.77 10.52
C GLU A 217 3.89 8.79 11.12
N VAL A 218 3.91 8.94 12.43
CA VAL A 218 2.93 9.74 13.18
C VAL A 218 2.94 11.19 12.74
N GLU A 219 4.11 11.73 12.38
CA GLU A 219 4.25 13.12 11.93
C GLU A 219 3.53 13.37 10.59
N THR A 220 3.58 12.43 9.67
CA THR A 220 2.80 12.51 8.41
C THR A 220 1.30 12.62 8.70
N SER A 221 0.78 11.81 9.62
CA SER A 221 -0.63 11.88 10.02
C SER A 221 -1.00 13.18 10.72
N LYS A 222 -0.13 13.71 11.58
CA LYS A 222 -0.34 15.01 12.24
C LYS A 222 -0.45 16.12 11.22
N ARG A 223 0.50 16.22 10.29
CA ARG A 223 0.51 17.24 9.23
C ARG A 223 -0.70 17.15 8.31
N ALA A 224 -1.14 15.92 7.99
CA ALA A 224 -2.36 15.70 7.23
C ALA A 224 -3.60 16.25 7.96
N ILE A 225 -3.74 15.94 9.25
CA ILE A 225 -4.85 16.42 10.08
C ILE A 225 -4.80 17.95 10.20
N GLU A 226 -3.64 18.51 10.52
CA GLU A 226 -3.45 19.96 10.68
C GLU A 226 -3.73 20.72 9.39
N LEU A 227 -3.35 20.14 8.22
CA LEU A 227 -3.68 20.75 6.93
C LEU A 227 -5.18 20.73 6.65
N LEU A 228 -5.86 19.61 6.85
CA LEU A 228 -7.30 19.50 6.64
C LEU A 228 -8.07 20.47 7.53
N GLU A 229 -7.67 20.63 8.79
CA GLU A 229 -8.24 21.63 9.71
C GLU A 229 -7.94 23.06 9.21
N HIS A 230 -6.72 23.32 8.73
CA HIS A 230 -6.31 24.65 8.24
C HIS A 230 -7.12 25.10 7.03
N ILE A 231 -7.51 24.17 6.17
CA ILE A 231 -8.39 24.46 5.02
C ILE A 231 -9.89 24.33 5.35
N GLY A 232 -10.25 24.19 6.62
CA GLY A 232 -11.61 24.35 7.14
C GLY A 232 -12.42 23.08 7.39
N TYR A 233 -11.83 21.89 7.36
CA TYR A 233 -12.52 20.64 7.69
C TYR A 233 -12.52 20.36 9.21
N GLU A 234 -13.57 19.70 9.69
CA GLU A 234 -13.57 19.02 10.98
C GLU A 234 -13.03 17.59 10.78
N VAL A 235 -11.91 17.23 11.44
CA VAL A 235 -11.24 15.95 11.22
C VAL A 235 -11.59 14.94 12.31
N LEU A 236 -12.37 13.93 11.94
CA LEU A 236 -12.77 12.83 12.83
C LEU A 236 -11.76 11.68 12.70
N VAL A 237 -11.15 11.28 13.80
CA VAL A 237 -10.16 10.19 13.82
C VAL A 237 -10.65 9.08 14.73
N PRO A 238 -11.43 8.11 14.23
CA PRO A 238 -11.94 7.01 15.04
C PRO A 238 -10.80 6.08 15.48
N LYS A 239 -11.08 5.25 16.48
CA LYS A 239 -10.23 4.11 16.77
C LYS A 239 -10.30 3.15 15.58
N GLN A 240 -9.16 2.79 15.02
CA GLN A 240 -9.09 2.03 13.77
C GLN A 240 -7.98 0.98 13.79
N GLY A 241 -8.17 -0.08 13.00
CA GLY A 241 -7.24 -1.20 12.84
C GLY A 241 -6.36 -1.09 11.58
N CYS A 242 -5.86 -2.24 11.16
CA CYS A 242 -5.08 -2.40 9.93
C CYS A 242 -6.01 -2.61 8.73
N CYS A 243 -5.58 -2.16 7.53
CA CYS A 243 -6.29 -2.45 6.27
C CYS A 243 -6.13 -3.89 5.78
N GLY A 244 -5.23 -4.68 6.38
CA GLY A 244 -4.98 -6.06 6.00
C GLY A 244 -4.00 -6.25 4.85
N LEU A 245 -3.48 -5.20 4.22
CA LEU A 245 -2.61 -5.29 3.03
C LEU A 245 -1.35 -6.14 3.28
N ALA A 246 -0.72 -6.03 4.44
CA ALA A 246 0.45 -6.85 4.78
C ALA A 246 0.11 -8.35 4.82
N SER A 247 -1.07 -8.72 5.31
CA SER A 247 -1.57 -10.09 5.30
C SER A 247 -1.94 -10.55 3.89
N GLN A 248 -2.63 -9.71 3.11
CA GLN A 248 -2.99 -9.96 1.72
C GLN A 248 -1.75 -10.25 0.85
N SER A 249 -0.73 -9.42 0.88
CA SER A 249 0.49 -9.58 0.08
C SER A 249 1.30 -10.83 0.44
N ASN A 250 1.08 -11.39 1.63
CA ASN A 250 1.64 -12.67 2.07
C ASN A 250 0.73 -13.88 1.78
N GLY A 251 -0.43 -13.67 1.16
CA GLY A 251 -1.40 -14.73 0.86
C GLY A 251 -2.23 -15.20 2.06
N LEU A 252 -2.28 -14.41 3.15
CA LEU A 252 -3.04 -14.69 4.38
C LEU A 252 -4.43 -14.04 4.28
N TYR A 253 -5.22 -14.49 3.31
CA TYR A 253 -6.49 -13.84 2.94
C TYR A 253 -7.53 -13.87 4.05
N GLY A 254 -7.62 -14.94 4.85
CA GLY A 254 -8.55 -15.00 5.98
C GLY A 254 -8.29 -13.88 6.99
N GLN A 255 -7.02 -13.67 7.37
CA GLN A 255 -6.63 -12.58 8.26
C GLN A 255 -6.88 -11.20 7.61
N ALA A 256 -6.50 -11.05 6.34
CA ALA A 256 -6.68 -9.80 5.62
C ALA A 256 -8.15 -9.41 5.48
N SER A 257 -9.05 -10.37 5.18
CA SER A 257 -10.50 -10.14 5.10
C SER A 257 -11.08 -9.73 6.44
N HIS A 258 -10.69 -10.40 7.53
CA HIS A 258 -11.10 -10.02 8.87
C HIS A 258 -10.67 -8.59 9.21
N ASP A 259 -9.41 -8.23 8.93
CA ASP A 259 -8.87 -6.91 9.25
C ASP A 259 -9.55 -5.80 8.45
N VAL A 260 -9.76 -6.00 7.13
CA VAL A 260 -10.38 -4.97 6.27
C VAL A 260 -11.86 -4.75 6.61
N LEU A 261 -12.63 -5.82 6.85
CA LEU A 261 -14.05 -5.68 7.21
C LEU A 261 -14.23 -5.00 8.57
N ARG A 262 -13.42 -5.37 9.55
CA ARG A 262 -13.41 -4.69 10.85
C ARG A 262 -13.04 -3.22 10.72
N LEU A 263 -12.09 -2.88 9.84
CA LEU A 263 -11.74 -1.48 9.56
C LEU A 263 -12.92 -0.73 8.93
N CYS A 264 -13.62 -1.35 7.97
CA CYS A 264 -14.80 -0.75 7.36
C CYS A 264 -15.89 -0.42 8.39
N GLU A 265 -16.17 -1.33 9.32
CA GLU A 265 -17.09 -1.07 10.44
C GLU A 265 -16.64 0.14 11.30
N GLN A 266 -15.35 0.22 11.61
CA GLN A 266 -14.80 1.30 12.43
C GLN A 266 -14.89 2.66 11.72
N LEU A 267 -14.58 2.73 10.42
CA LEU A 267 -14.64 3.96 9.64
C LEU A 267 -16.09 4.43 9.42
N ARG A 268 -17.01 3.51 9.14
CA ARG A 268 -18.46 3.80 9.03
C ARG A 268 -19.06 4.29 10.34
N GLY A 269 -18.56 3.77 11.47
CA GLY A 269 -19.00 4.17 12.80
C GLY A 269 -18.67 5.63 13.14
N ALA A 270 -17.68 6.24 12.48
CA ALA A 270 -17.34 7.66 12.66
C ALA A 270 -18.30 8.60 11.91
N GLY A 271 -18.95 8.14 10.86
CA GLY A 271 -19.93 8.89 10.07
C GLY A 271 -20.29 8.17 8.79
N LYS A 272 -21.58 8.07 8.53
CA LYS A 272 -22.11 7.59 7.23
C LYS A 272 -21.95 8.72 6.22
N ASP A 273 -21.64 8.39 5.00
CA ASP A 273 -21.57 9.31 3.86
C ASP A 273 -20.43 10.37 3.94
N LEU A 274 -19.55 10.32 4.96
CA LEU A 274 -18.41 11.24 5.06
C LEU A 274 -17.25 10.78 4.17
N PRO A 275 -16.50 11.72 3.54
CA PRO A 275 -15.24 11.40 2.87
C PRO A 275 -14.25 10.80 3.86
N ILE A 276 -13.52 9.78 3.43
CA ILE A 276 -12.48 9.09 4.20
C ILE A 276 -11.14 9.42 3.58
N ILE A 277 -10.30 10.17 4.28
CA ILE A 277 -9.03 10.67 3.77
C ILE A 277 -7.89 9.87 4.39
N SER A 278 -7.00 9.32 3.57
CA SER A 278 -5.83 8.57 4.02
C SER A 278 -4.52 9.20 3.56
N SER A 279 -3.54 9.26 4.45
CA SER A 279 -2.15 9.61 4.10
C SER A 279 -1.30 8.39 3.67
N SER A 280 -1.92 7.23 3.45
CA SER A 280 -1.27 6.03 2.95
C SER A 280 -1.96 5.56 1.67
N GLY A 281 -1.35 5.83 0.53
CA GLY A 281 -1.88 5.42 -0.78
C GLY A 281 -2.07 3.91 -0.90
N SER A 282 -1.20 3.11 -0.26
CA SER A 282 -1.33 1.64 -0.22
C SER A 282 -2.55 1.18 0.58
N CYS A 283 -2.83 1.81 1.72
CA CYS A 283 -4.00 1.49 2.53
C CYS A 283 -5.31 1.94 1.86
N ALA A 284 -5.29 3.11 1.20
CA ALA A 284 -6.42 3.56 0.39
C ALA A 284 -6.71 2.58 -0.76
N GLY A 285 -5.67 2.14 -1.50
CA GLY A 285 -5.80 1.15 -2.57
C GLY A 285 -6.38 -0.18 -2.10
N MET A 286 -6.07 -0.62 -0.88
CA MET A 286 -6.66 -1.81 -0.29
C MET A 286 -8.18 -1.69 -0.12
N LEU A 287 -8.67 -0.54 0.35
CA LEU A 287 -10.09 -0.27 0.53
C LEU A 287 -10.83 -0.04 -0.79
N LYS A 288 -10.19 0.66 -1.74
CA LYS A 288 -10.80 1.03 -3.03
C LYS A 288 -10.88 -0.14 -4.01
N HIS A 289 -9.85 -1.01 -4.04
CA HIS A 289 -9.69 -1.99 -5.12
C HIS A 289 -9.25 -3.38 -4.64
N GLU A 290 -8.13 -3.50 -3.90
CA GLU A 290 -7.46 -4.78 -3.74
C GLU A 290 -8.26 -5.80 -2.92
N ALA A 291 -8.97 -5.37 -1.89
CA ALA A 291 -9.78 -6.27 -1.08
C ALA A 291 -10.89 -6.91 -1.92
N HIS A 292 -11.48 -6.16 -2.85
CA HIS A 292 -12.51 -6.68 -3.74
C HIS A 292 -11.92 -7.45 -4.93
N GLU A 293 -11.03 -6.82 -5.71
CA GLU A 293 -10.55 -7.36 -6.99
C GLU A 293 -9.58 -8.54 -6.81
N ILE A 294 -8.71 -8.48 -5.80
CA ILE A 294 -7.67 -9.50 -5.58
C ILE A 294 -8.15 -10.58 -4.62
N MET A 295 -8.73 -10.19 -3.48
CA MET A 295 -9.15 -11.16 -2.46
C MET A 295 -10.57 -11.65 -2.66
N GLY A 296 -11.38 -10.93 -3.44
CA GLY A 296 -12.78 -11.26 -3.68
C GLY A 296 -13.68 -10.98 -2.48
N VAL A 297 -13.33 -10.04 -1.62
CA VAL A 297 -14.21 -9.62 -0.52
C VAL A 297 -15.41 -8.88 -1.10
N ASP A 298 -16.56 -9.52 -1.06
CA ASP A 298 -17.83 -9.01 -1.57
C ASP A 298 -18.74 -8.62 -0.40
N ALA A 299 -18.57 -7.38 0.08
CA ALA A 299 -19.32 -6.84 1.22
C ALA A 299 -19.77 -5.41 0.93
N ASP A 300 -21.02 -5.09 1.30
CA ASP A 300 -21.59 -3.75 1.10
C ASP A 300 -20.80 -2.68 1.88
N GLU A 301 -20.31 -3.04 3.06
CA GLU A 301 -19.49 -2.17 3.89
C GLU A 301 -18.18 -1.77 3.19
N LEU A 302 -17.55 -2.71 2.50
CA LEU A 302 -16.32 -2.45 1.76
C LEU A 302 -16.61 -1.57 0.53
N ARG A 303 -17.68 -1.84 -0.20
CA ARG A 303 -18.08 -1.01 -1.35
C ARG A 303 -18.38 0.43 -0.92
N ASP A 304 -19.16 0.61 0.15
CA ASP A 304 -19.47 1.91 0.72
C ASP A 304 -18.20 2.68 1.12
N VAL A 305 -17.34 2.06 1.93
CA VAL A 305 -16.09 2.68 2.39
C VAL A 305 -15.13 2.94 1.22
N GLY A 306 -15.01 2.01 0.28
CA GLY A 306 -14.11 2.14 -0.87
C GLY A 306 -14.45 3.35 -1.76
N THR A 307 -15.74 3.58 -2.04
CA THR A 307 -16.21 4.70 -2.87
C THR A 307 -16.00 6.08 -2.24
N ARG A 308 -15.88 6.14 -0.91
CA ARG A 308 -15.67 7.37 -0.15
C ARG A 308 -14.22 7.58 0.30
N THR A 309 -13.33 6.64 0.00
CA THR A 309 -11.93 6.70 0.39
C THR A 309 -11.11 7.44 -0.66
N TYR A 310 -10.33 8.41 -0.20
CA TYR A 310 -9.41 9.21 -0.99
C TYR A 310 -8.00 9.11 -0.41
N GLU A 311 -6.99 9.02 -1.28
CA GLU A 311 -5.65 9.39 -0.90
C GLU A 311 -5.59 10.91 -0.73
N ILE A 312 -4.80 11.41 0.22
CA ILE A 312 -4.85 12.84 0.60
C ILE A 312 -4.49 13.78 -0.56
N SER A 313 -3.52 13.41 -1.41
CA SER A 313 -3.16 14.23 -2.58
C SER A 313 -4.26 14.21 -3.64
N GLU A 314 -4.94 13.07 -3.81
CA GLU A 314 -6.14 12.95 -4.65
C GLU A 314 -7.26 13.87 -4.15
N PHE A 315 -7.52 13.86 -2.85
CA PHE A 315 -8.54 14.72 -2.25
C PHE A 315 -8.23 16.22 -2.42
N LEU A 316 -6.96 16.59 -2.23
CA LEU A 316 -6.53 17.99 -2.41
C LEU A 316 -6.62 18.43 -3.88
N ARG A 317 -6.26 17.56 -4.83
CA ARG A 317 -6.43 17.82 -6.26
C ARG A 317 -7.90 18.00 -6.62
N ASP A 318 -8.79 17.16 -6.13
CA ASP A 318 -10.23 17.28 -6.41
C ASP A 318 -10.80 18.62 -5.86
N LEU A 319 -10.28 19.12 -4.74
CA LEU A 319 -10.59 20.46 -4.24
C LEU A 319 -10.02 21.56 -5.14
N GLU A 320 -8.82 21.36 -5.69
CA GLU A 320 -8.21 22.29 -6.65
C GLU A 320 -9.04 22.38 -7.93
N ASP A 321 -9.40 21.25 -8.50
CA ASP A 321 -10.21 21.15 -9.71
C ASP A 321 -11.59 21.79 -9.54
N ALA A 322 -12.14 21.73 -8.32
CA ALA A 322 -13.39 22.42 -7.95
C ALA A 322 -13.21 23.92 -7.68
N GLY A 323 -11.99 24.45 -7.67
CA GLY A 323 -11.69 25.82 -7.29
C GLY A 323 -11.90 26.12 -5.79
N GLU A 324 -11.89 25.08 -4.97
CA GLU A 324 -12.14 25.17 -3.53
C GLU A 324 -10.87 25.18 -2.69
N LEU A 325 -9.70 24.87 -3.26
CA LEU A 325 -8.44 24.88 -2.52
C LEU A 325 -7.95 26.32 -2.33
N PRO A 326 -7.68 26.80 -1.09
CA PRO A 326 -7.16 28.14 -0.87
C PRO A 326 -5.72 28.29 -1.36
N HIS A 327 -5.47 29.10 -2.39
CA HIS A 327 -4.14 29.36 -2.95
C HIS A 327 -3.35 30.38 -2.12
N ARG A 328 -2.77 29.97 -0.99
CA ARG A 328 -1.91 30.81 -0.15
C ARG A 328 -0.56 30.15 0.12
N PHE A 329 0.02 29.57 -0.94
CA PHE A 329 1.31 28.92 -0.84
C PHE A 329 2.46 29.91 -0.70
N ARG A 330 3.33 29.66 0.26
CA ARG A 330 4.65 30.29 0.35
C ARG A 330 5.56 29.71 -0.72
N ARG A 331 6.48 30.55 -1.23
CA ARG A 331 7.53 30.10 -2.13
C ARG A 331 8.49 29.15 -1.40
N ILE A 332 8.80 28.02 -2.01
CA ILE A 332 9.80 27.07 -1.55
C ILE A 332 10.71 26.77 -2.75
N ASP A 333 11.93 27.30 -2.74
CA ASP A 333 12.90 27.02 -3.81
C ASP A 333 13.61 25.71 -3.49
N ALA A 334 13.13 24.62 -4.11
CA ALA A 334 13.69 23.27 -3.96
C ALA A 334 13.43 22.41 -5.19
N THR A 335 14.33 21.48 -5.47
CA THR A 335 14.13 20.39 -6.43
C THR A 335 14.10 19.06 -5.68
N VAL A 336 13.10 18.25 -5.93
CA VAL A 336 12.92 16.95 -5.26
C VAL A 336 12.85 15.82 -6.26
N ALA A 337 13.37 14.64 -5.88
CA ALA A 337 13.10 13.40 -6.60
C ALA A 337 11.84 12.74 -6.03
N TYR A 338 10.83 12.53 -6.87
CA TYR A 338 9.57 11.90 -6.48
C TYR A 338 9.47 10.49 -7.03
N HIS A 339 9.08 9.55 -6.18
CA HIS A 339 8.75 8.19 -6.59
C HIS A 339 7.26 7.91 -6.36
N ALA A 340 6.52 7.72 -7.46
CA ALA A 340 5.16 7.24 -7.41
C ALA A 340 5.13 5.74 -7.05
N PRO A 341 4.54 5.33 -5.92
CA PRO A 341 4.45 3.93 -5.51
C PRO A 341 3.64 3.07 -6.49
N CYS A 342 4.02 1.79 -6.64
CA CYS A 342 3.29 0.87 -7.50
C CYS A 342 1.82 0.70 -7.10
N GLN A 343 1.53 0.75 -5.81
CA GLN A 343 0.18 0.67 -5.27
C GLN A 343 -0.68 1.92 -5.61
N LEU A 344 -0.05 3.09 -5.68
CA LEU A 344 -0.71 4.31 -6.12
C LEU A 344 -1.02 4.24 -7.63
N LYS A 345 -0.03 3.84 -8.44
CA LYS A 345 -0.19 3.65 -9.88
C LYS A 345 -1.29 2.65 -10.23
N GLY A 346 -1.56 1.67 -9.36
CA GLY A 346 -2.64 0.69 -9.49
C GLY A 346 -4.05 1.29 -9.38
N GLN A 347 -4.19 2.46 -8.78
CA GLN A 347 -5.49 3.10 -8.57
C GLN A 347 -5.96 3.96 -9.76
N ASN A 348 -5.13 4.11 -10.80
CA ASN A 348 -5.45 4.84 -12.03
C ASN A 348 -5.91 6.30 -11.83
N MET A 349 -5.48 6.95 -10.74
CA MET A 349 -5.86 8.33 -10.41
C MET A 349 -4.83 9.37 -10.89
N GLY A 350 -3.89 8.99 -11.76
CA GLY A 350 -2.81 9.88 -12.18
C GLY A 350 -1.72 10.02 -11.12
N LEU A 351 -1.12 11.20 -11.04
CA LEU A 351 -0.06 11.54 -10.11
C LEU A 351 -0.41 12.81 -9.30
N PRO A 352 -1.50 12.79 -8.51
CA PRO A 352 -2.03 13.98 -7.84
C PRO A 352 -1.01 14.63 -6.89
N ALA A 353 -0.08 13.86 -6.34
CA ALA A 353 0.98 14.39 -5.51
C ALA A 353 1.92 15.35 -6.29
N ILE A 354 2.25 15.03 -7.56
CA ILE A 354 3.04 15.95 -8.42
C ILE A 354 2.25 17.20 -8.69
N GLU A 355 1.01 17.04 -9.17
CA GLU A 355 0.11 18.17 -9.51
C GLU A 355 0.00 19.15 -8.34
N MET A 356 -0.20 18.63 -7.13
CA MET A 356 -0.29 19.45 -5.92
C MET A 356 1.04 20.11 -5.52
N MET A 357 2.17 19.42 -5.64
CA MET A 357 3.47 19.99 -5.28
C MET A 357 3.93 21.04 -6.28
N GLU A 358 3.60 20.93 -7.56
CA GLU A 358 3.93 21.89 -8.60
C GLU A 358 3.13 23.22 -8.50
N LEU A 359 2.03 23.23 -7.73
CA LEU A 359 1.34 24.49 -7.36
C LEU A 359 2.19 25.37 -6.42
N VAL A 360 3.17 24.81 -5.75
CA VAL A 360 4.02 25.53 -4.81
C VAL A 360 5.05 26.37 -5.58
N PRO A 361 5.05 27.71 -5.49
CA PRO A 361 5.98 28.54 -6.23
C PRO A 361 7.45 28.22 -5.95
N GLY A 362 8.24 27.96 -6.98
CA GLY A 362 9.67 27.64 -6.89
C GLY A 362 9.98 26.17 -6.62
N PHE A 363 8.96 25.32 -6.46
CA PHE A 363 9.15 23.89 -6.20
C PHE A 363 9.18 23.09 -7.50
N HIS A 364 10.19 22.25 -7.68
CA HIS A 364 10.38 21.43 -8.88
C HIS A 364 10.40 19.95 -8.53
N VAL A 365 9.60 19.17 -9.26
CA VAL A 365 9.46 17.73 -9.05
C VAL A 365 10.07 16.96 -10.21
N VAL A 366 11.04 16.08 -9.91
CA VAL A 366 11.60 15.14 -10.87
C VAL A 366 11.00 13.76 -10.59
N GLU A 367 10.05 13.33 -11.43
CA GLU A 367 9.45 12.00 -11.29
C GLU A 367 10.43 10.92 -11.70
N SER A 368 10.51 9.85 -10.92
CA SER A 368 11.46 8.75 -11.13
C SER A 368 11.17 7.86 -12.36
N GLY A 369 9.95 7.81 -12.83
CA GLY A 369 9.52 6.87 -13.88
C GLY A 369 9.72 5.38 -13.55
N ARG A 370 10.16 5.05 -12.33
CA ARG A 370 10.51 3.67 -11.96
C ARG A 370 9.29 2.87 -11.49
N ALA A 371 9.25 1.60 -11.87
CA ALA A 371 8.10 0.74 -11.61
C ALA A 371 7.93 0.41 -10.12
N CYS A 372 9.04 0.24 -9.37
CA CYS A 372 9.02 -0.23 -7.98
C CYS A 372 10.28 0.19 -7.22
N CYS A 373 10.14 0.48 -5.93
CA CYS A 373 11.26 0.72 -5.01
C CYS A 373 11.92 -0.58 -4.50
N GLY A 374 11.32 -1.73 -4.80
CA GLY A 374 11.82 -3.06 -4.42
C GLY A 374 11.26 -3.62 -3.12
N ILE A 375 10.81 -2.79 -2.16
CA ILE A 375 10.38 -3.29 -0.83
C ILE A 375 9.14 -4.18 -0.88
N ALA A 376 8.14 -3.83 -1.70
CA ALA A 376 6.87 -4.52 -1.83
C ALA A 376 6.26 -4.94 -0.48
N GLY A 377 5.97 -3.96 0.37
CA GLY A 377 5.46 -4.16 1.72
C GLY A 377 6.45 -4.91 2.61
N THR A 378 6.16 -6.17 2.92
CA THR A 378 7.01 -7.02 3.75
C THR A 378 7.99 -7.91 2.96
N TYR A 379 7.92 -7.89 1.63
CA TYR A 379 8.72 -8.75 0.75
C TYR A 379 10.24 -8.54 0.96
N GLY A 380 10.70 -7.30 0.85
CA GLY A 380 12.12 -6.94 1.01
C GLY A 380 12.64 -7.05 2.45
N LEU A 381 11.79 -7.35 3.43
CA LEU A 381 12.23 -7.64 4.80
C LEU A 381 12.75 -9.08 4.94
N LYS A 382 12.32 -9.99 4.05
CA LYS A 382 12.62 -11.41 4.13
C LYS A 382 14.05 -11.69 3.65
N LYS A 383 14.81 -12.49 4.42
CA LYS A 383 16.23 -12.74 4.14
C LYS A 383 16.49 -13.31 2.73
N GLU A 384 15.61 -14.17 2.23
CA GLU A 384 15.72 -14.79 0.91
C GLU A 384 15.29 -13.89 -0.25
N LYS A 385 14.69 -12.74 0.06
CA LYS A 385 14.16 -11.78 -0.93
C LYS A 385 14.85 -10.41 -0.88
N TYR A 386 15.64 -10.17 0.16
CA TYR A 386 16.28 -8.88 0.39
C TYR A 386 17.16 -8.44 -0.78
N ASP A 387 18.06 -9.31 -1.27
CA ASP A 387 18.96 -8.98 -2.38
C ASP A 387 18.19 -8.71 -3.68
N ILE A 388 17.10 -9.45 -3.92
CA ILE A 388 16.20 -9.20 -5.05
C ILE A 388 15.56 -7.82 -4.90
N ALA A 389 15.07 -7.49 -3.71
CA ALA A 389 14.45 -6.20 -3.42
C ALA A 389 15.42 -5.04 -3.63
N GLN A 390 16.70 -5.19 -3.23
CA GLN A 390 17.74 -4.17 -3.46
C GLN A 390 18.01 -4.00 -4.96
N LYS A 391 18.17 -5.08 -5.73
CA LYS A 391 18.38 -5.01 -7.18
C LYS A 391 17.20 -4.37 -7.91
N VAL A 392 15.96 -4.66 -7.50
CA VAL A 392 14.76 -4.02 -8.06
C VAL A 392 14.74 -2.51 -7.77
N GLY A 393 15.16 -2.10 -6.57
CA GLY A 393 15.20 -0.69 -6.16
C GLY A 393 16.38 0.08 -6.73
N GLN A 394 17.46 -0.58 -7.15
CA GLN A 394 18.71 0.03 -7.55
C GLN A 394 18.55 1.16 -8.60
N PRO A 395 17.78 0.98 -9.72
CA PRO A 395 17.61 2.05 -10.70
C PRO A 395 16.90 3.31 -10.14
N LEU A 396 16.11 3.15 -9.08
CA LEU A 396 15.51 4.28 -8.38
C LEU A 396 16.53 4.97 -7.47
N PHE A 397 17.36 4.20 -6.76
CA PHE A 397 18.39 4.75 -5.87
C PHE A 397 19.43 5.55 -6.65
N GLU A 398 19.85 5.05 -7.82
CA GLU A 398 20.75 5.74 -8.74
C GLU A 398 20.14 7.05 -9.24
N LEU A 399 18.88 7.05 -9.66
CA LEU A 399 18.19 8.26 -10.10
C LEU A 399 18.12 9.31 -8.98
N VAL A 400 17.79 8.91 -7.75
CA VAL A 400 17.76 9.83 -6.60
C VAL A 400 19.14 10.42 -6.34
N ALA A 401 20.18 9.61 -6.47
CA ALA A 401 21.57 10.09 -6.34
C ALA A 401 21.96 11.07 -7.46
N ASP A 402 21.56 10.79 -8.71
CA ASP A 402 21.86 11.64 -9.87
C ASP A 402 21.15 13.00 -9.80
N VAL A 403 19.90 13.01 -9.36
CA VAL A 403 19.15 14.27 -9.12
C VAL A 403 19.79 15.06 -7.98
N ASN A 404 20.44 14.38 -7.05
CA ASN A 404 21.06 14.96 -5.86
C ASN A 404 20.19 16.00 -5.16
N PRO A 405 18.93 15.66 -4.85
CA PRO A 405 17.98 16.59 -4.27
C PRO A 405 18.29 16.85 -2.79
N GLU A 406 17.77 17.96 -2.24
CA GLU A 406 17.86 18.18 -0.78
C GLU A 406 17.06 17.11 0.00
N LEU A 407 15.98 16.63 -0.59
CA LEU A 407 15.15 15.53 -0.06
C LEU A 407 14.42 14.80 -1.20
N ALA A 408 14.08 13.55 -0.96
CA ALA A 408 13.20 12.78 -1.84
C ALA A 408 11.77 12.77 -1.30
N VAL A 409 10.82 12.43 -2.17
CA VAL A 409 9.39 12.42 -1.82
C VAL A 409 8.73 11.13 -2.30
N CYS A 410 7.89 10.54 -1.46
CA CYS A 410 7.10 9.36 -1.82
C CYS A 410 5.90 9.19 -0.89
N ASP A 411 4.73 8.81 -1.43
CA ASP A 411 3.47 8.71 -0.69
C ASP A 411 3.46 7.53 0.30
N THR A 412 4.05 6.40 -0.07
CA THR A 412 3.97 5.18 0.72
C THR A 412 5.13 5.04 1.70
N GLU A 413 4.83 4.79 2.95
CA GLU A 413 5.76 4.68 4.07
C GLU A 413 6.83 3.61 3.86
N THR A 414 6.46 2.40 3.42
CA THR A 414 7.44 1.32 3.20
C THR A 414 8.40 1.65 2.06
N CYS A 415 7.94 2.35 1.02
CA CYS A 415 8.82 2.86 -0.04
C CYS A 415 9.78 3.92 0.51
N ARG A 416 9.32 4.84 1.39
CA ARG A 416 10.18 5.81 2.05
C ARG A 416 11.29 5.13 2.86
N TRP A 417 10.96 4.10 3.64
CA TRP A 417 11.98 3.34 4.39
C TRP A 417 13.02 2.70 3.48
N GLN A 418 12.58 2.11 2.37
CA GLN A 418 13.47 1.47 1.38
C GLN A 418 14.37 2.48 0.67
N ILE A 419 13.83 3.59 0.21
CA ILE A 419 14.59 4.63 -0.49
C ILE A 419 15.60 5.28 0.48
N ARG A 420 15.18 5.62 1.70
CA ARG A 420 16.07 6.12 2.75
C ARG A 420 17.23 5.16 3.01
N LYS A 421 16.94 3.85 3.10
CA LYS A 421 17.98 2.83 3.31
C LYS A 421 18.92 2.71 2.12
N GLY A 422 18.40 2.75 0.89
CA GLY A 422 19.17 2.57 -0.34
C GLY A 422 20.03 3.79 -0.71
N THR A 423 19.58 5.01 -0.37
CA THR A 423 20.22 6.26 -0.78
C THR A 423 20.88 7.04 0.36
N GLY A 424 20.47 6.79 1.60
CA GLY A 424 20.85 7.64 2.75
C GLY A 424 20.18 9.02 2.77
N MET A 425 19.36 9.35 1.77
CA MET A 425 18.72 10.65 1.64
C MET A 425 17.53 10.81 2.57
N PRO A 426 17.28 12.01 3.11
CA PRO A 426 16.00 12.34 3.73
C PRO A 426 14.84 12.14 2.74
N ILE A 427 13.77 11.56 3.19
CA ILE A 427 12.59 11.34 2.36
C ILE A 427 11.32 11.61 3.15
N VAL A 428 10.38 12.32 2.55
CA VAL A 428 9.13 12.73 3.20
C VAL A 428 7.91 12.34 2.36
N HIS A 429 6.74 12.42 2.97
CA HIS A 429 5.45 12.33 2.25
C HIS A 429 5.14 13.66 1.54
N PRO A 430 4.43 13.68 0.38
CA PRO A 430 4.01 14.92 -0.30
C PRO A 430 3.31 15.92 0.62
N ILE A 431 2.53 15.44 1.58
CA ILE A 431 1.82 16.28 2.54
C ILE A 431 2.75 17.20 3.36
N HIS A 432 4.01 16.79 3.57
CA HIS A 432 4.99 17.63 4.26
C HIS A 432 5.36 18.87 3.44
N VAL A 433 5.42 18.72 2.11
CA VAL A 433 5.66 19.82 1.18
C VAL A 433 4.49 20.81 1.21
N ILE A 434 3.27 20.29 1.06
CA ILE A 434 2.05 21.12 1.04
C ILE A 434 1.83 21.81 2.39
N HIS A 435 2.03 21.09 3.50
CA HIS A 435 1.94 21.66 4.85
C HIS A 435 2.94 22.81 5.06
N ALA A 436 4.18 22.64 4.58
CA ALA A 436 5.19 23.67 4.63
C ALA A 436 4.85 24.87 3.71
N ALA A 437 4.28 24.59 2.53
CA ALA A 437 3.84 25.63 1.60
C ALA A 437 2.74 26.53 2.19
N TYR A 438 1.85 25.99 3.00
CA TYR A 438 0.91 26.78 3.79
C TYR A 438 1.55 27.50 4.99
N GLY A 439 2.84 27.30 5.22
CA GLY A 439 3.59 27.93 6.32
C GLY A 439 3.32 27.30 7.69
N LEU A 440 2.82 26.09 7.73
CA LEU A 440 2.46 25.39 8.94
C LEU A 440 3.65 24.66 9.58
N SER A 441 4.70 24.39 8.81
CA SER A 441 5.98 23.80 9.26
C SER A 441 7.12 24.23 8.35
N ASP A 442 8.34 23.78 8.69
CA ASP A 442 9.48 23.77 7.78
C ASP A 442 9.54 22.40 7.08
N ILE A 443 9.74 22.40 5.73
CA ILE A 443 9.92 21.18 4.94
C ILE A 443 11.14 20.37 5.39
N ARG A 444 12.16 21.06 5.89
CA ARG A 444 13.41 20.48 6.38
C ARG A 444 13.33 19.98 7.81
N SER A 445 12.22 20.19 8.50
CA SER A 445 12.03 19.63 9.84
C SER A 445 11.98 18.11 9.72
N PRO A 446 13.04 17.38 10.11
CA PRO A 446 13.07 15.94 9.96
C PRO A 446 11.95 15.32 10.78
N GLU A 447 11.46 14.17 10.32
CA GLU A 447 10.77 13.24 11.21
C GLU A 447 11.78 12.77 12.28
N VAL A 448 11.93 13.54 13.35
CA VAL A 448 12.79 13.17 14.50
C VAL A 448 12.12 12.07 15.31
#